data_73b20ce420ecf5db4abb59c1ee3a756f
#
_entry.id   73b20ce420ecf5db4abb59c1ee3a756f
#
_cell.length_a   1.000
_cell.length_b   1.000
_cell.length_c   1.000
_cell.angle_alpha   90.00
_cell.angle_beta   90.00
_cell.angle_gamma   90.00
#
_symmetry.space_group_name_H-M   'P 1'
#
loop_
_entity.id
_entity.type
_entity.pdbx_description
1 polymer ?
#
loop_
_entity_poly.entity_id
_entity_poly.type
_entity_poly.pdbx_seq_one_letter_code
_entity_poly.pdbx_strand_id
1 'polypeptide(L)'
;CVPNFSEGRDKNVIKQITDVIEEAGGVKLLDVDPGEATNRTVVTFVGEPEAVVEAAFKAVKKAGELIDMRKHHGAHPRMGATDVLPLVPVSGITLEECAELARKLAKRIADELQIPCYCYEEAALKPERRNLAVCRAGEYEALPEKMGDADKAPDFGARPFDEGVARTGCTAVGARDFLIAVNFNLNTTSTRRANAVAFDVREKGRPVREGNPITGKVKKDADGKTIMQPGTLKSTKAIGWFIEEYGIAQVSMNITNINVTPLHVAFDEVCRCAQTVSYTH
;
A
#
# COMPACT_ATOMS: atom_id res chain seq x y z
N CYS A 1 -8.06 4.71 11.38
CA CYS A 1 -7.94 3.58 10.46
C CYS A 1 -8.11 4.06 9.03
N VAL A 2 -7.34 3.50 8.09
CA VAL A 2 -7.33 3.95 6.69
C VAL A 2 -7.41 2.73 5.75
N PRO A 3 -8.53 1.97 5.76
CA PRO A 3 -8.70 0.82 4.88
C PRO A 3 -8.76 1.24 3.41
N ASN A 4 -8.33 0.33 2.54
CA ASN A 4 -8.46 0.49 1.11
C ASN A 4 -9.20 -0.70 0.53
N PHE A 5 -10.30 -0.42 -0.16
CA PHE A 5 -11.18 -1.42 -0.75
C PHE A 5 -10.99 -1.48 -2.26
N SER A 6 -11.05 -2.68 -2.83
CA SER A 6 -10.91 -2.91 -4.27
C SER A 6 -12.24 -2.67 -5.00
N GLU A 7 -12.75 -1.47 -4.88
CA GLU A 7 -13.90 -0.92 -5.60
C GLU A 7 -13.75 0.60 -5.65
N GLY A 8 -13.78 1.18 -6.82
CA GLY A 8 -13.65 2.63 -7.01
C GLY A 8 -14.66 3.21 -8.00
N ARG A 9 -15.58 2.37 -8.51
CA ARG A 9 -16.51 2.71 -9.60
C ARG A 9 -17.97 2.64 -9.17
N ASP A 10 -18.35 1.57 -8.47
CA ASP A 10 -19.72 1.41 -7.98
C ASP A 10 -19.92 2.15 -6.66
N LYS A 11 -20.50 3.34 -6.76
CA LYS A 11 -20.80 4.21 -5.61
C LYS A 11 -21.76 3.56 -4.60
N ASN A 12 -22.63 2.63 -5.04
CA ASN A 12 -23.54 1.94 -4.13
C ASN A 12 -22.80 0.90 -3.28
N VAL A 13 -21.83 0.20 -3.86
CA VAL A 13 -20.98 -0.73 -3.12
C VAL A 13 -20.14 0.06 -2.10
N ILE A 14 -19.50 1.15 -2.53
CA ILE A 14 -18.70 2.03 -1.67
C ILE A 14 -19.57 2.54 -0.51
N LYS A 15 -20.76 3.04 -0.82
CA LYS A 15 -21.70 3.54 0.21
C LYS A 15 -22.09 2.49 1.22
N GLN A 16 -22.42 1.27 0.80
CA GLN A 16 -22.76 0.20 1.73
C GLN A 16 -21.60 -0.18 2.67
N ILE A 17 -20.34 -0.08 2.19
CA ILE A 17 -19.16 -0.32 3.02
C ILE A 17 -18.95 0.83 4.02
N THR A 18 -19.18 2.08 3.62
CA THR A 18 -19.04 3.23 4.52
C THR A 18 -20.19 3.34 5.52
N ASP A 19 -21.41 2.98 5.14
CA ASP A 19 -22.57 2.99 6.05
C ASP A 19 -22.33 2.08 7.28
N VAL A 20 -21.79 0.88 7.11
CA VAL A 20 -21.52 -0.02 8.26
C VAL A 20 -20.40 0.50 9.16
N ILE A 21 -19.52 1.39 8.66
CA ILE A 21 -18.54 2.08 9.50
C ILE A 21 -19.24 3.10 10.40
N GLU A 22 -20.09 3.94 9.82
CA GLU A 22 -20.85 4.97 10.57
C GLU A 22 -21.83 4.34 11.58
N GLU A 23 -22.49 3.24 11.18
CA GLU A 23 -23.42 2.49 12.03
C GLU A 23 -22.72 1.72 13.17
N ALA A 24 -21.43 1.53 13.13
CA ALA A 24 -20.69 0.84 14.18
C ALA A 24 -20.75 1.56 15.54
N GLY A 25 -20.95 2.88 15.51
CA GLY A 25 -20.92 3.74 16.69
C GLY A 25 -19.50 3.97 17.22
N GLY A 26 -19.29 5.11 17.90
CA GLY A 26 -18.00 5.46 18.50
C GLY A 26 -16.88 5.80 17.49
N VAL A 27 -17.18 5.85 16.20
CA VAL A 27 -16.27 6.27 15.14
C VAL A 27 -16.85 7.44 14.35
N LYS A 28 -15.96 8.20 13.73
CA LYS A 28 -16.31 9.29 12.81
C LYS A 28 -15.67 8.99 11.45
N LEU A 29 -16.48 8.88 10.42
CA LEU A 29 -16.02 8.84 9.03
C LEU A 29 -15.48 10.24 8.66
N LEU A 30 -14.24 10.30 8.17
CA LEU A 30 -13.56 11.56 7.84
C LEU A 30 -13.51 11.80 6.34
N ASP A 31 -13.26 10.72 5.57
CA ASP A 31 -13.05 10.84 4.13
C ASP A 31 -13.35 9.54 3.40
N VAL A 32 -13.81 9.66 2.16
CA VAL A 32 -14.04 8.57 1.21
C VAL A 32 -13.53 9.03 -0.13
N ASP A 33 -12.40 8.49 -0.56
CA ASP A 33 -11.68 8.86 -1.79
C ASP A 33 -11.71 7.71 -2.83
N PRO A 34 -12.71 7.69 -3.73
CA PRO A 34 -12.81 6.69 -4.79
C PRO A 34 -11.93 7.06 -5.99
N GLY A 35 -11.09 6.12 -6.41
CA GLY A 35 -10.28 6.23 -7.63
C GLY A 35 -10.81 5.32 -8.75
N GLU A 36 -11.42 5.88 -9.78
CA GLU A 36 -12.03 5.11 -10.87
C GLU A 36 -10.98 4.35 -11.69
N ALA A 37 -9.88 4.99 -12.07
CA ALA A 37 -8.78 4.37 -12.83
C ALA A 37 -8.09 3.26 -12.05
N THR A 38 -7.89 3.45 -10.76
CA THR A 38 -7.28 2.46 -9.85
C THR A 38 -8.27 1.38 -9.43
N ASN A 39 -9.56 1.61 -9.62
CA ASN A 39 -10.66 0.79 -9.12
C ASN A 39 -10.49 0.45 -7.64
N ARG A 40 -10.31 1.48 -6.83
CA ARG A 40 -9.96 1.39 -5.43
C ARG A 40 -10.48 2.60 -4.67
N THR A 41 -10.99 2.41 -3.49
CA THR A 41 -11.41 3.49 -2.59
C THR A 41 -10.58 3.47 -1.31
N VAL A 42 -10.04 4.62 -0.95
CA VAL A 42 -9.43 4.86 0.36
C VAL A 42 -10.51 5.44 1.27
N VAL A 43 -10.70 4.82 2.43
CA VAL A 43 -11.64 5.31 3.43
C VAL A 43 -10.86 5.67 4.70
N THR A 44 -11.17 6.81 5.29
CA THR A 44 -10.53 7.28 6.53
C THR A 44 -11.57 7.49 7.62
N PHE A 45 -11.37 6.86 8.77
CA PHE A 45 -12.22 7.07 9.95
C PHE A 45 -11.39 7.02 11.23
N VAL A 46 -11.90 7.66 12.27
CA VAL A 46 -11.25 7.82 13.57
C VAL A 46 -12.24 7.55 14.71
N GLY A 47 -11.74 7.12 15.84
CA GLY A 47 -12.52 6.84 17.04
C GLY A 47 -11.66 6.19 18.12
N GLU A 48 -12.32 5.78 19.21
CA GLU A 48 -11.67 4.98 20.24
C GLU A 48 -11.19 3.64 19.69
N PRO A 49 -10.09 3.08 20.21
CA PRO A 49 -9.45 1.90 19.65
C PRO A 49 -10.38 0.72 19.37
N GLU A 50 -11.22 0.35 20.35
CA GLU A 50 -12.15 -0.78 20.24
C GLU A 50 -13.25 -0.50 19.21
N ALA A 51 -13.78 0.73 19.16
CA ALA A 51 -14.78 1.13 18.18
C ALA A 51 -14.22 1.11 16.76
N VAL A 52 -12.98 1.59 16.59
CA VAL A 52 -12.26 1.54 15.30
C VAL A 52 -12.06 0.09 14.83
N VAL A 53 -11.66 -0.81 15.71
CA VAL A 53 -11.46 -2.22 15.39
C VAL A 53 -12.79 -2.88 14.98
N GLU A 54 -13.89 -2.58 15.69
CA GLU A 54 -15.21 -3.13 15.35
C GLU A 54 -15.73 -2.59 14.02
N ALA A 55 -15.60 -1.28 13.78
CA ALA A 55 -15.97 -0.67 12.51
C ALA A 55 -15.15 -1.23 11.34
N ALA A 56 -13.85 -1.41 11.53
CA ALA A 56 -12.96 -2.02 10.54
C ALA A 56 -13.37 -3.47 10.23
N PHE A 57 -13.70 -4.27 11.25
CA PHE A 57 -14.17 -5.65 11.06
C PHE A 57 -15.47 -5.70 10.25
N LYS A 58 -16.45 -4.86 10.58
CA LYS A 58 -17.72 -4.76 9.84
C LYS A 58 -17.51 -4.35 8.39
N ALA A 59 -16.61 -3.39 8.15
CA ALA A 59 -16.28 -2.93 6.80
C ALA A 59 -15.62 -4.03 5.96
N VAL A 60 -14.67 -4.78 6.54
CA VAL A 60 -14.04 -5.94 5.88
C VAL A 60 -15.07 -7.00 5.52
N LYS A 61 -15.99 -7.31 6.47
CA LYS A 61 -17.11 -8.25 6.23
C LYS A 61 -17.96 -7.79 5.04
N LYS A 62 -18.39 -6.52 5.07
CA LYS A 62 -19.24 -5.95 4.00
C LYS A 62 -18.52 -5.95 2.65
N ALA A 63 -17.25 -5.59 2.61
CA ALA A 63 -16.44 -5.63 1.39
C ALA A 63 -16.33 -7.06 0.82
N GLY A 64 -16.09 -8.07 1.67
CA GLY A 64 -16.05 -9.48 1.26
C GLY A 64 -17.39 -10.01 0.73
N GLU A 65 -18.52 -9.46 1.20
CA GLU A 65 -19.87 -9.80 0.70
C GLU A 65 -20.15 -9.19 -0.68
N LEU A 66 -19.65 -7.98 -0.95
CA LEU A 66 -20.02 -7.19 -2.13
C LEU A 66 -19.00 -7.26 -3.27
N ILE A 67 -17.70 -7.36 -2.96
CA ILE A 67 -16.62 -7.31 -3.94
C ILE A 67 -16.20 -8.73 -4.32
N ASP A 68 -16.17 -9.00 -5.61
CA ASP A 68 -15.70 -10.27 -6.18
C ASP A 68 -14.36 -10.05 -6.91
N MET A 69 -13.26 -10.44 -6.29
CA MET A 69 -11.90 -10.24 -6.80
C MET A 69 -11.63 -10.98 -8.11
N ARG A 70 -12.39 -12.03 -8.45
CA ARG A 70 -12.28 -12.74 -9.72
C ARG A 70 -12.65 -11.86 -10.93
N LYS A 71 -13.43 -10.79 -10.67
CA LYS A 71 -13.92 -9.82 -11.67
C LYS A 71 -13.22 -8.46 -11.58
N HIS A 72 -12.38 -8.27 -10.56
CA HIS A 72 -11.77 -6.98 -10.28
C HIS A 72 -10.56 -6.70 -11.17
N HIS A 73 -10.56 -5.54 -11.82
CA HIS A 73 -9.45 -4.99 -12.60
C HIS A 73 -9.26 -3.50 -12.28
N GLY A 74 -8.01 -3.08 -12.09
CA GLY A 74 -7.61 -1.70 -11.81
C GLY A 74 -6.11 -1.51 -11.97
N ALA A 75 -5.66 -0.27 -12.16
CA ALA A 75 -4.26 0.04 -12.36
C ALA A 75 -3.41 -0.06 -11.07
N HIS A 76 -4.05 -0.09 -9.90
CA HIS A 76 -3.35 -0.17 -8.61
C HIS A 76 -3.12 -1.63 -8.19
N PRO A 77 -1.92 -1.98 -7.66
CA PRO A 77 -1.68 -3.29 -7.07
C PRO A 77 -2.67 -3.63 -5.96
N ARG A 78 -3.20 -4.85 -5.96
CA ARG A 78 -4.18 -5.32 -4.98
C ARG A 78 -4.09 -6.83 -4.76
N MET A 79 -4.55 -7.31 -3.61
CA MET A 79 -4.62 -8.74 -3.34
C MET A 79 -5.93 -9.19 -2.70
N GLY A 80 -6.86 -8.30 -2.40
CA GLY A 80 -8.16 -8.67 -1.84
C GLY A 80 -9.21 -7.58 -1.88
N ALA A 81 -10.45 -7.94 -1.58
CA ALA A 81 -11.61 -7.03 -1.51
C ALA A 81 -11.34 -5.86 -0.54
N THR A 82 -10.78 -6.18 0.62
CA THR A 82 -10.04 -5.22 1.47
C THR A 82 -8.57 -5.49 1.26
N ASP A 83 -7.91 -4.64 0.49
CA ASP A 83 -6.51 -4.84 0.14
C ASP A 83 -5.58 -4.56 1.33
N VAL A 84 -5.73 -3.38 1.96
CA VAL A 84 -4.96 -3.03 3.17
C VAL A 84 -5.85 -2.42 4.24
N LEU A 85 -5.51 -2.70 5.49
CA LEU A 85 -6.23 -2.27 6.68
C LEU A 85 -5.25 -1.78 7.75
N PRO A 86 -4.69 -0.55 7.62
CA PRO A 86 -3.76 0.01 8.59
C PRO A 86 -4.49 0.69 9.76
N LEU A 87 -4.05 0.38 10.97
CA LEU A 87 -4.32 1.18 12.16
C LEU A 87 -3.21 2.22 12.33
N VAL A 88 -3.59 3.46 12.65
CA VAL A 88 -2.68 4.61 12.78
C VAL A 88 -2.95 5.29 14.12
N PRO A 89 -1.97 5.37 15.04
CA PRO A 89 -2.16 6.06 16.30
C PRO A 89 -2.31 7.57 16.07
N VAL A 90 -3.30 8.18 16.70
CA VAL A 90 -3.54 9.65 16.65
C VAL A 90 -3.18 10.27 17.99
N SER A 91 -3.80 9.78 19.07
CA SER A 91 -3.52 10.22 20.44
C SER A 91 -4.03 9.16 21.41
N GLY A 92 -3.45 9.11 22.63
CA GLY A 92 -3.89 8.22 23.70
C GLY A 92 -3.57 6.74 23.50
N ILE A 93 -2.88 6.37 22.40
CA ILE A 93 -2.46 5.01 22.09
C ILE A 93 -1.09 5.05 21.40
N THR A 94 -0.25 4.09 21.70
CA THR A 94 1.06 3.93 21.07
C THR A 94 0.99 3.12 19.79
N LEU A 95 2.03 3.21 18.98
CA LEU A 95 2.14 2.41 17.75
C LEU A 95 2.22 0.90 18.05
N GLU A 96 2.85 0.52 19.16
CA GLU A 96 2.93 -0.89 19.60
C GLU A 96 1.54 -1.43 19.99
N GLU A 97 0.77 -0.66 20.76
CA GLU A 97 -0.62 -1.03 21.10
C GLU A 97 -1.50 -1.12 19.85
N CYS A 98 -1.32 -0.23 18.86
CA CYS A 98 -1.97 -0.35 17.54
C CYS A 98 -1.55 -1.65 16.83
N ALA A 99 -0.28 -2.04 16.92
CA ALA A 99 0.20 -3.27 16.30
C ALA A 99 -0.42 -4.52 16.95
N GLU A 100 -0.60 -4.53 18.26
CA GLU A 100 -1.31 -5.61 18.95
C GLU A 100 -2.79 -5.69 18.54
N LEU A 101 -3.46 -4.55 18.45
CA LEU A 101 -4.85 -4.49 17.97
C LEU A 101 -4.96 -4.98 16.52
N ALA A 102 -4.02 -4.60 15.65
CA ALA A 102 -3.98 -5.04 14.27
C ALA A 102 -3.82 -6.56 14.16
N ARG A 103 -2.95 -7.18 14.96
CA ARG A 103 -2.79 -8.64 15.02
C ARG A 103 -4.06 -9.35 15.49
N LYS A 104 -4.70 -8.83 16.55
CA LYS A 104 -5.99 -9.35 17.04
C LYS A 104 -7.08 -9.24 15.99
N LEU A 105 -7.16 -8.10 15.30
CA LEU A 105 -8.13 -7.87 14.22
C LEU A 105 -7.86 -8.82 13.04
N ALA A 106 -6.62 -8.97 12.61
CA ALA A 106 -6.25 -9.90 11.53
C ALA A 106 -6.66 -11.35 11.86
N LYS A 107 -6.39 -11.79 13.10
CA LYS A 107 -6.79 -13.11 13.55
C LYS A 107 -8.32 -13.27 13.55
N ARG A 108 -9.06 -12.27 14.07
CA ARG A 108 -10.52 -12.28 14.11
C ARG A 108 -11.14 -12.33 12.68
N ILE A 109 -10.59 -11.54 11.74
CA ILE A 109 -11.01 -11.57 10.33
C ILE A 109 -10.82 -12.97 9.74
N ALA A 110 -9.67 -13.57 9.98
CA ALA A 110 -9.37 -14.91 9.49
C ALA A 110 -10.29 -15.98 10.09
N ASP A 111 -10.52 -15.92 11.39
CA ASP A 111 -11.32 -16.93 12.11
C ASP A 111 -12.83 -16.80 11.82
N GLU A 112 -13.39 -15.58 11.84
CA GLU A 112 -14.83 -15.38 11.73
C GLU A 112 -15.31 -15.16 10.28
N LEU A 113 -14.50 -14.48 9.43
CA LEU A 113 -14.88 -14.18 8.04
C LEU A 113 -14.23 -15.13 7.03
N GLN A 114 -13.30 -15.97 7.49
CA GLN A 114 -12.56 -16.88 6.61
C GLN A 114 -11.77 -16.15 5.50
N ILE A 115 -11.34 -14.91 5.76
CA ILE A 115 -10.50 -14.10 4.88
C ILE A 115 -9.06 -14.18 5.38
N PRO A 116 -8.12 -14.77 4.60
CA PRO A 116 -6.74 -14.90 5.05
C PRO A 116 -6.05 -13.55 5.17
N CYS A 117 -5.23 -13.37 6.22
CA CYS A 117 -4.60 -12.10 6.57
C CYS A 117 -3.08 -12.19 6.67
N TYR A 118 -2.41 -11.20 6.07
CA TYR A 118 -1.00 -10.89 6.32
C TYR A 118 -0.90 -9.76 7.33
N CYS A 119 0.09 -9.82 8.23
CA CYS A 119 0.44 -8.72 9.10
C CYS A 119 1.64 -7.94 8.53
N TYR A 120 1.57 -6.61 8.47
CA TYR A 120 2.62 -5.79 7.89
C TYR A 120 2.98 -4.56 8.75
N GLU A 121 4.07 -3.87 8.39
CA GLU A 121 4.70 -2.77 9.14
C GLU A 121 4.94 -3.19 10.60
N GLU A 122 4.49 -2.43 11.61
CA GLU A 122 4.74 -2.74 13.02
C GLU A 122 3.95 -3.97 13.52
N ALA A 123 2.87 -4.34 12.83
CA ALA A 123 2.14 -5.57 13.15
C ALA A 123 2.78 -6.84 12.57
N ALA A 124 3.80 -6.72 11.72
CA ALA A 124 4.43 -7.85 11.04
C ALA A 124 4.92 -8.94 12.02
N LEU A 125 4.58 -10.21 11.71
CA LEU A 125 5.04 -11.38 12.45
C LEU A 125 6.35 -11.95 11.88
N LYS A 126 6.67 -11.62 10.62
CA LYS A 126 7.92 -11.97 9.95
C LYS A 126 8.63 -10.66 9.55
N PRO A 127 9.95 -10.50 9.81
CA PRO A 127 10.67 -9.25 9.55
C PRO A 127 10.55 -8.73 8.11
N GLU A 128 10.54 -9.60 7.12
CA GLU A 128 10.41 -9.25 5.71
C GLU A 128 9.03 -8.67 5.36
N ARG A 129 7.99 -9.00 6.14
CA ARG A 129 6.60 -8.51 5.97
C ARG A 129 6.38 -7.10 6.51
N ARG A 130 7.37 -6.52 7.19
CA ARG A 130 7.34 -5.08 7.50
C ARG A 130 7.16 -4.24 6.22
N ASN A 131 7.66 -4.73 5.09
CA ASN A 131 7.41 -4.10 3.81
C ASN A 131 6.15 -4.69 3.15
N LEU A 132 5.06 -3.90 3.08
CA LEU A 132 3.81 -4.28 2.43
C LEU A 132 4.01 -4.87 1.01
N ALA A 133 5.02 -4.39 0.26
CA ALA A 133 5.29 -4.89 -1.09
C ALA A 133 5.66 -6.40 -1.09
N VAL A 134 6.21 -6.91 0.00
CA VAL A 134 6.51 -8.36 0.16
C VAL A 134 5.21 -9.14 0.35
N CYS A 135 4.31 -8.65 1.20
CA CYS A 135 2.98 -9.26 1.40
C CYS A 135 2.18 -9.28 0.10
N ARG A 136 2.26 -8.20 -0.71
CA ARG A 136 1.50 -7.99 -1.94
C ARG A 136 2.20 -8.54 -3.19
N ALA A 137 3.42 -9.09 -3.08
CA ALA A 137 4.20 -9.54 -4.24
C ALA A 137 3.41 -10.52 -5.11
N GLY A 138 3.34 -10.21 -6.43
CA GLY A 138 2.55 -10.96 -7.41
C GLY A 138 1.04 -10.74 -7.33
N GLU A 139 0.58 -9.88 -6.43
CA GLU A 139 -0.81 -9.42 -6.28
C GLU A 139 -1.81 -10.56 -6.06
N TYR A 140 -3.07 -10.34 -6.42
CA TYR A 140 -4.14 -11.34 -6.32
C TYR A 140 -3.82 -12.60 -7.15
N GLU A 141 -3.20 -12.44 -8.31
CA GLU A 141 -2.88 -13.51 -9.26
C GLU A 141 -1.87 -14.52 -8.70
N ALA A 142 -1.02 -14.11 -7.76
CA ALA A 142 -0.06 -15.02 -7.12
C ALA A 142 -0.62 -15.76 -5.90
N LEU A 143 -1.85 -15.47 -5.46
CA LEU A 143 -2.43 -16.11 -4.26
C LEU A 143 -2.48 -17.64 -4.34
N PRO A 144 -2.84 -18.28 -5.49
CA PRO A 144 -2.84 -19.74 -5.58
C PRO A 144 -1.48 -20.36 -5.25
N GLU A 145 -0.39 -19.77 -5.75
CA GLU A 145 0.97 -20.23 -5.44
C GLU A 145 1.35 -19.95 -3.99
N LYS A 146 1.08 -18.73 -3.51
CA LYS A 146 1.43 -18.29 -2.13
C LYS A 146 0.73 -19.11 -1.06
N MET A 147 -0.53 -19.50 -1.29
CA MET A 147 -1.29 -20.32 -0.36
C MET A 147 -0.73 -21.75 -0.23
N GLY A 148 -0.05 -22.25 -1.27
CA GLY A 148 0.60 -23.56 -1.27
C GLY A 148 2.01 -23.57 -0.68
N ASP A 149 2.59 -22.39 -0.39
CA ASP A 149 3.96 -22.22 0.08
C ASP A 149 3.96 -21.73 1.53
N ALA A 150 4.43 -22.57 2.47
CA ALA A 150 4.41 -22.27 3.91
C ALA A 150 5.15 -20.97 4.29
N ASP A 151 6.20 -20.59 3.54
CA ASP A 151 6.95 -19.36 3.79
C ASP A 151 6.22 -18.11 3.30
N LYS A 152 5.42 -18.25 2.23
CA LYS A 152 4.68 -17.16 1.60
C LYS A 152 3.22 -17.06 2.09
N ALA A 153 2.68 -18.13 2.67
CA ALA A 153 1.30 -18.19 3.14
C ALA A 153 0.94 -17.07 4.14
N PRO A 154 -0.32 -16.65 4.21
CA PRO A 154 -0.80 -15.66 5.19
C PRO A 154 -0.44 -16.01 6.64
N ASP A 155 -0.36 -14.99 7.48
CA ASP A 155 -0.06 -15.17 8.92
C ASP A 155 -1.23 -15.79 9.69
N PHE A 156 -2.47 -15.47 9.25
CA PHE A 156 -3.69 -16.02 9.81
C PHE A 156 -4.61 -16.52 8.69
N GLY A 157 -5.32 -17.62 8.95
CA GLY A 157 -6.26 -18.22 8.01
C GLY A 157 -5.60 -18.84 6.78
N ALA A 158 -4.32 -19.24 6.87
CA ALA A 158 -3.63 -19.97 5.81
C ALA A 158 -4.38 -21.26 5.48
N ARG A 159 -4.77 -21.44 4.22
CA ARG A 159 -5.50 -22.59 3.70
C ARG A 159 -5.31 -22.72 2.20
N PRO A 160 -5.69 -23.84 1.55
CA PRO A 160 -5.66 -23.93 0.09
C PRO A 160 -6.47 -22.82 -0.57
N PHE A 161 -6.07 -22.40 -1.75
CA PHE A 161 -6.80 -21.43 -2.56
C PHE A 161 -8.14 -22.05 -3.02
N ASP A 162 -9.22 -21.66 -2.37
CA ASP A 162 -10.58 -22.14 -2.63
C ASP A 162 -11.49 -21.02 -3.18
N GLU A 163 -12.75 -21.33 -3.47
CA GLU A 163 -13.74 -20.36 -3.96
C GLU A 163 -13.94 -19.15 -3.04
N GLY A 164 -13.82 -19.33 -1.72
CA GLY A 164 -13.91 -18.24 -0.76
C GLY A 164 -12.74 -17.28 -0.90
N VAL A 165 -11.51 -17.80 -0.93
CA VAL A 165 -10.30 -16.99 -1.15
C VAL A 165 -10.29 -16.40 -2.54
N ALA A 166 -10.74 -17.13 -3.56
CA ALA A 166 -10.86 -16.60 -4.92
C ALA A 166 -11.79 -15.38 -4.97
N ARG A 167 -12.89 -15.41 -4.22
CA ARG A 167 -13.83 -14.29 -4.15
C ARG A 167 -13.28 -13.08 -3.40
N THR A 168 -12.75 -13.28 -2.20
CA THR A 168 -12.34 -12.19 -1.30
C THR A 168 -10.88 -11.79 -1.45
N GLY A 169 -10.02 -12.68 -1.93
CA GLY A 169 -8.57 -12.53 -1.82
C GLY A 169 -8.09 -12.57 -0.39
N CYS A 170 -6.97 -11.90 -0.12
CA CYS A 170 -6.34 -11.76 1.18
C CYS A 170 -6.28 -10.29 1.60
N THR A 171 -6.26 -10.02 2.90
CA THR A 171 -6.14 -8.68 3.46
C THR A 171 -4.79 -8.50 4.15
N ALA A 172 -4.10 -7.36 3.90
CA ALA A 172 -2.95 -6.96 4.70
C ALA A 172 -3.42 -6.05 5.84
N VAL A 173 -3.29 -6.50 7.07
CA VAL A 173 -3.63 -5.75 8.28
C VAL A 173 -2.33 -5.26 8.93
N GLY A 174 -2.27 -3.99 9.31
CA GLY A 174 -1.03 -3.43 9.85
C GLY A 174 -1.23 -2.30 10.83
N ALA A 175 -0.13 -1.90 11.45
CA ALA A 175 -0.03 -0.68 12.21
C ALA A 175 1.15 0.14 11.71
N ARG A 176 0.95 1.41 11.46
CA ARG A 176 1.97 2.32 10.96
C ARG A 176 1.76 3.73 11.45
N ASP A 177 2.79 4.51 11.41
CA ASP A 177 2.70 5.95 11.63
C ASP A 177 2.03 6.66 10.45
N PHE A 178 1.81 7.96 10.55
CA PHE A 178 1.26 8.77 9.46
C PHE A 178 2.11 8.62 8.21
N LEU A 179 1.43 8.45 7.08
CA LEU A 179 2.03 8.40 5.76
C LEU A 179 1.40 9.46 4.89
N ILE A 180 2.22 10.23 4.19
CA ILE A 180 1.74 11.20 3.20
C ILE A 180 1.98 10.59 1.82
N ALA A 181 0.89 10.31 1.10
CA ALA A 181 0.95 10.02 -0.32
C ALA A 181 0.87 11.34 -1.09
N VAL A 182 1.84 11.58 -1.96
CA VAL A 182 1.90 12.79 -2.79
C VAL A 182 2.37 12.46 -4.19
N ASN A 183 1.75 13.08 -5.18
CA ASN A 183 2.13 12.96 -6.58
C ASN A 183 2.66 14.31 -7.09
N PHE A 184 3.87 14.28 -7.63
CA PHE A 184 4.50 15.46 -8.24
C PHE A 184 4.34 15.37 -9.76
N ASN A 185 3.57 16.30 -10.33
CA ASN A 185 3.39 16.41 -11.77
C ASN A 185 4.67 16.90 -12.44
N LEU A 186 5.13 16.19 -13.44
CA LEU A 186 6.31 16.57 -14.22
C LEU A 186 5.88 17.15 -15.58
N ASN A 187 6.63 18.12 -16.10
CA ASN A 187 6.41 18.64 -17.43
C ASN A 187 6.97 17.70 -18.51
N THR A 188 6.48 16.47 -18.52
CA THR A 188 6.87 15.42 -19.49
C THR A 188 5.83 14.31 -19.48
N THR A 189 5.73 13.56 -20.60
CA THR A 189 4.95 12.33 -20.72
C THR A 189 5.81 11.08 -20.47
N SER A 190 7.12 11.24 -20.24
CA SER A 190 8.07 10.15 -20.15
C SER A 190 8.08 9.51 -18.76
N THR A 191 7.46 8.35 -18.61
CA THR A 191 7.57 7.49 -17.42
C THR A 191 9.03 7.15 -17.07
N ARG A 192 9.90 7.03 -18.08
CA ARG A 192 11.34 6.78 -17.87
C ARG A 192 12.01 7.94 -17.13
N ARG A 193 11.69 9.20 -17.48
CA ARG A 193 12.21 10.39 -16.77
C ARG A 193 11.63 10.48 -15.36
N ALA A 194 10.34 10.23 -15.21
CA ALA A 194 9.71 10.19 -13.88
C ALA A 194 10.34 9.13 -12.98
N ASN A 195 10.61 7.92 -13.49
CA ASN A 195 11.33 6.89 -12.75
C ASN A 195 12.78 7.27 -12.44
N ALA A 196 13.48 7.98 -13.33
CA ALA A 196 14.83 8.46 -13.05
C ALA A 196 14.84 9.39 -11.84
N VAL A 197 13.93 10.37 -11.79
CA VAL A 197 13.74 11.26 -10.64
C VAL A 197 13.35 10.47 -9.39
N ALA A 198 12.34 9.60 -9.46
CA ALA A 198 11.87 8.81 -8.35
C ALA A 198 12.97 7.95 -7.72
N PHE A 199 13.86 7.40 -8.54
CA PHE A 199 14.97 6.55 -8.08
C PHE A 199 16.12 7.36 -7.48
N ASP A 200 16.29 8.61 -7.87
CA ASP A 200 17.27 9.49 -7.26
C ASP A 200 16.82 10.01 -5.90
N VAL A 201 15.53 10.25 -5.71
CA VAL A 201 15.02 10.83 -4.48
C VAL A 201 14.66 9.77 -3.42
N ARG A 202 14.09 8.60 -3.78
CA ARG A 202 13.62 7.60 -2.80
C ARG A 202 14.76 6.98 -1.99
N GLU A 203 14.53 6.65 -0.73
CA GLU A 203 15.56 6.09 0.16
C GLU A 203 16.29 4.87 -0.41
N LYS A 204 15.56 3.92 -1.00
CA LYS A 204 16.15 2.72 -1.63
C LYS A 204 17.10 3.07 -2.77
N GLY A 205 16.89 4.21 -3.44
CA GLY A 205 17.72 4.64 -4.56
C GLY A 205 17.59 3.78 -5.81
N ARG A 206 18.70 3.61 -6.51
CA ARG A 206 18.80 2.86 -7.77
C ARG A 206 19.94 1.84 -7.75
N PRO A 207 19.86 0.77 -8.58
CA PRO A 207 20.99 -0.12 -8.82
C PRO A 207 22.17 0.64 -9.44
N VAL A 208 23.39 0.40 -8.93
CA VAL A 208 24.61 0.87 -9.57
C VAL A 208 24.83 0.09 -10.87
N ARG A 209 25.17 0.79 -11.95
CA ARG A 209 25.38 0.20 -13.28
C ARG A 209 26.77 0.54 -13.82
N GLU A 210 27.27 -0.29 -14.72
CA GLU A 210 28.53 -0.05 -15.43
C GLU A 210 28.28 0.85 -16.65
N GLY A 211 29.10 1.87 -16.82
CA GLY A 211 28.96 2.82 -17.92
C GLY A 211 27.69 3.66 -17.82
N ASN A 212 26.67 3.35 -18.61
CA ASN A 212 25.43 4.12 -18.61
C ASN A 212 24.56 3.83 -17.35
N PRO A 213 24.19 4.86 -16.56
CA PRO A 213 23.44 4.67 -15.31
C PRO A 213 22.02 4.13 -15.50
N ILE A 214 21.49 4.11 -16.72
CA ILE A 214 20.13 3.67 -17.04
C ILE A 214 20.14 2.31 -17.74
N THR A 215 21.01 2.12 -18.74
CA THR A 215 21.01 0.93 -19.61
C THR A 215 22.19 -0.01 -19.34
N GLY A 216 23.18 0.43 -18.57
CA GLY A 216 24.37 -0.36 -18.25
C GLY A 216 24.05 -1.64 -17.44
N LYS A 217 24.96 -2.58 -17.43
CA LYS A 217 24.83 -3.82 -16.65
C LYS A 217 24.81 -3.51 -15.15
N VAL A 218 23.87 -4.12 -14.42
CA VAL A 218 23.78 -3.95 -12.97
C VAL A 218 25.00 -4.54 -12.28
N LYS A 219 25.65 -3.77 -11.42
CA LYS A 219 26.77 -4.23 -10.59
C LYS A 219 26.27 -5.08 -9.43
N LYS A 220 26.98 -6.16 -9.17
CA LYS A 220 26.74 -7.05 -8.03
C LYS A 220 27.97 -7.08 -7.15
N ASP A 221 27.78 -7.30 -5.85
CA ASP A 221 28.85 -7.57 -4.90
C ASP A 221 29.39 -9.02 -5.00
N ALA A 222 30.32 -9.37 -4.12
CA ALA A 222 30.93 -10.70 -4.10
C ALA A 222 29.92 -11.84 -3.83
N ASP A 223 28.81 -11.52 -3.15
CA ASP A 223 27.72 -12.45 -2.83
C ASP A 223 26.64 -12.51 -3.90
N GLY A 224 26.82 -11.82 -5.03
CA GLY A 224 25.87 -11.74 -6.13
C GLY A 224 24.69 -10.80 -5.89
N LYS A 225 24.68 -10.03 -4.81
CA LYS A 225 23.65 -9.06 -4.46
C LYS A 225 23.85 -7.75 -5.24
N THR A 226 22.75 -7.15 -5.68
CA THR A 226 22.77 -5.87 -6.39
C THR A 226 23.31 -4.76 -5.50
N ILE A 227 24.37 -4.06 -5.98
CA ILE A 227 24.87 -2.86 -5.32
C ILE A 227 23.90 -1.72 -5.58
N MET A 228 23.40 -1.08 -4.50
CA MET A 228 22.46 0.02 -4.57
C MET A 228 23.17 1.35 -4.26
N GLN A 229 22.85 2.39 -5.03
CA GLN A 229 23.15 3.78 -4.70
C GLN A 229 21.91 4.34 -3.98
N PRO A 230 21.98 4.69 -2.70
CA PRO A 230 20.86 5.29 -1.98
C PRO A 230 20.40 6.58 -2.66
N GLY A 231 19.13 6.87 -2.55
CA GLY A 231 18.59 8.17 -2.95
C GLY A 231 18.83 9.24 -1.88
N THR A 232 18.42 10.45 -2.20
CA THR A 232 18.76 11.64 -1.41
C THR A 232 17.84 11.83 -0.20
N LEU A 233 16.61 11.30 -0.25
CA LEU A 233 15.64 11.45 0.83
C LEU A 233 15.52 10.17 1.65
N LYS A 234 15.41 10.32 2.97
CA LYS A 234 15.13 9.24 3.91
C LYS A 234 13.62 9.07 4.13
N SER A 235 13.21 7.91 4.61
CA SER A 235 11.80 7.60 4.91
C SER A 235 10.85 7.93 3.74
N THR A 236 11.31 7.63 2.51
CA THR A 236 10.52 7.85 1.28
C THR A 236 10.54 6.63 0.38
N LYS A 237 9.39 6.35 -0.22
CA LYS A 237 9.23 5.39 -1.32
C LYS A 237 8.71 6.15 -2.52
N ALA A 238 9.24 5.93 -3.72
CA ALA A 238 8.76 6.61 -4.93
C ALA A 238 8.89 5.74 -6.17
N ILE A 239 7.97 5.96 -7.11
CA ILE A 239 7.96 5.41 -8.46
C ILE A 239 7.57 6.51 -9.45
N GLY A 240 7.98 6.35 -10.71
CA GLY A 240 7.46 7.16 -11.81
C GLY A 240 6.35 6.41 -12.55
N TRP A 241 5.27 7.09 -12.87
CA TRP A 241 4.18 6.55 -13.68
C TRP A 241 3.64 7.60 -14.64
N PHE A 242 2.76 7.20 -15.55
CA PHE A 242 2.02 8.08 -16.44
C PHE A 242 0.54 8.02 -16.09
N ILE A 243 -0.10 9.17 -15.99
CA ILE A 243 -1.54 9.26 -15.73
C ILE A 243 -2.22 9.75 -17.01
N GLU A 244 -2.99 8.86 -17.62
CA GLU A 244 -3.69 9.14 -18.88
C GLU A 244 -4.67 10.32 -18.77
N GLU A 245 -5.40 10.36 -17.64
CA GLU A 245 -6.39 11.41 -17.34
C GLU A 245 -5.79 12.82 -17.39
N TYR A 246 -4.54 12.98 -16.94
CA TYR A 246 -3.84 14.27 -16.93
C TYR A 246 -2.87 14.43 -18.12
N GLY A 247 -2.62 13.35 -18.86
CA GLY A 247 -1.69 13.37 -20.00
C GLY A 247 -0.24 13.67 -19.63
N ILE A 248 0.15 13.40 -18.38
CA ILE A 248 1.47 13.73 -17.84
C ILE A 248 2.08 12.56 -17.04
N ALA A 249 3.41 12.54 -16.96
CA ALA A 249 4.11 11.66 -16.04
C ALA A 249 4.22 12.31 -14.65
N GLN A 250 4.18 11.47 -13.62
CA GLN A 250 4.26 11.88 -12.22
C GLN A 250 5.35 11.09 -11.49
N VAL A 251 5.93 11.72 -10.47
CA VAL A 251 6.61 11.02 -9.38
C VAL A 251 5.60 10.79 -8.28
N SER A 252 5.16 9.55 -8.11
CA SER A 252 4.32 9.14 -6.99
C SER A 252 5.21 8.78 -5.80
N MET A 253 5.03 9.46 -4.68
CA MET A 253 5.86 9.31 -3.49
C MET A 253 5.01 9.06 -2.25
N ASN A 254 5.48 8.14 -1.41
CA ASN A 254 5.01 7.96 -0.05
C ASN A 254 6.09 8.44 0.92
N ILE A 255 5.80 9.48 1.69
CA ILE A 255 6.62 9.93 2.81
C ILE A 255 6.16 9.15 4.03
N THR A 256 7.00 8.25 4.53
CA THR A 256 6.67 7.33 5.62
C THR A 256 7.00 7.90 7.01
N ASN A 257 7.77 8.99 7.08
CA ASN A 257 8.02 9.74 8.29
C ASN A 257 8.24 11.24 7.96
N ILE A 258 7.21 12.05 8.24
CA ILE A 258 7.22 13.49 7.96
C ILE A 258 8.23 14.28 8.81
N ASN A 259 8.61 13.75 9.97
CA ASN A 259 9.62 14.39 10.83
C ASN A 259 11.04 14.20 10.28
N VAL A 260 11.26 13.16 9.47
CA VAL A 260 12.54 12.88 8.80
C VAL A 260 12.60 13.59 7.45
N THR A 261 11.54 13.49 6.65
CA THR A 261 11.45 14.15 5.35
C THR A 261 10.13 14.93 5.27
N PRO A 262 10.14 16.23 5.62
CA PRO A 262 8.98 17.10 5.43
C PRO A 262 8.59 17.24 3.96
N LEU A 263 7.30 17.49 3.68
CA LEU A 263 6.77 17.57 2.33
C LEU A 263 7.47 18.62 1.45
N HIS A 264 7.77 19.80 1.99
CA HIS A 264 8.47 20.87 1.24
C HIS A 264 9.88 20.44 0.83
N VAL A 265 10.60 19.72 1.70
CA VAL A 265 11.94 19.18 1.39
C VAL A 265 11.85 18.13 0.27
N ALA A 266 10.80 17.28 0.32
CA ALA A 266 10.57 16.30 -0.74
C ALA A 266 10.25 16.98 -2.08
N PHE A 267 9.45 18.06 -2.08
CA PHE A 267 9.11 18.84 -3.27
C PHE A 267 10.36 19.48 -3.90
N ASP A 268 11.15 20.19 -3.09
CA ASP A 268 12.35 20.87 -3.56
C ASP A 268 13.36 19.89 -4.18
N GLU A 269 13.53 18.73 -3.55
CA GLU A 269 14.47 17.71 -4.03
C GLU A 269 13.98 17.03 -5.32
N VAL A 270 12.67 16.77 -5.44
CA VAL A 270 12.07 16.28 -6.71
C VAL A 270 12.28 17.30 -7.82
N CYS A 271 12.08 18.61 -7.57
CA CYS A 271 12.31 19.67 -8.53
C CYS A 271 13.79 19.72 -8.96
N ARG A 272 14.73 19.66 -8.02
CA ARG A 272 16.16 19.65 -8.29
C ARG A 272 16.57 18.47 -9.17
N CYS A 273 16.11 17.26 -8.82
CA CYS A 273 16.39 16.05 -9.61
C CYS A 273 15.75 16.11 -11.00
N ALA A 274 14.52 16.63 -11.11
CA ALA A 274 13.83 16.76 -12.39
C ALA A 274 14.59 17.69 -13.37
N GLN A 275 15.13 18.80 -12.88
CA GLN A 275 15.99 19.70 -13.67
C GLN A 275 17.23 18.98 -14.20
N THR A 276 17.91 18.21 -13.34
CA THR A 276 19.10 17.44 -13.73
C THR A 276 18.79 16.42 -14.83
N VAL A 277 17.68 15.68 -14.71
CA VAL A 277 17.25 14.70 -15.72
C VAL A 277 16.84 15.37 -17.03
N SER A 278 16.35 16.61 -17.00
CA SER A 278 16.00 17.36 -18.20
C SER A 278 17.22 17.77 -19.05
N TYR A 279 18.35 18.03 -18.41
CA TYR A 279 19.59 18.44 -19.11
C TYR A 279 20.41 17.26 -19.66
N THR A 280 20.15 16.03 -19.23
CA THR A 280 20.91 14.85 -19.64
C THR A 280 20.28 14.09 -20.81
N HIS A 281 19.20 14.60 -21.39
CA HIS A 281 18.50 13.94 -22.52
C HIS A 281 18.09 14.95 -23.60
#